data_c3553b875769b01452d1214f2fd26551
#
_entry.id   c3553b875769b01452d1214f2fd26551
#
_cell.length_a   1.000
_cell.length_b   1.000
_cell.length_c   1.000
_cell.angle_alpha   90.00
_cell.angle_beta   90.00
_cell.angle_gamma   90.00
#
_symmetry.space_group_name_H-M   'P 1'
#
loop_
_entity.id
_entity.type
_entity.pdbx_description
1 polymer ?
#
loop_
_entity_poly.entity_id
_entity_poly.type
_entity_poly.pdbx_seq_one_letter_code
_entity_poly.pdbx_strand_id
1 'polypeptide(L)' 'FSPTDVPVLARWGKILMMIQATLSLLIIALLAARAVNIL' A
#
# COMPACT_ATOMS: atom_id res chain seq x y z
N PHE A 1 -2.57 11.66 27.21
CA PHE A 1 -2.37 10.60 26.23
C PHE A 1 -2.58 9.25 26.87
N SER A 2 -3.54 8.51 26.38
CA SER A 2 -3.80 7.16 26.83
C SER A 2 -2.85 6.19 26.14
N PRO A 3 -2.32 5.19 26.86
CA PRO A 3 -1.47 4.18 26.23
C PRO A 3 -2.15 3.40 25.14
N THR A 4 -3.48 3.42 25.11
CA THR A 4 -4.26 2.72 24.09
C THR A 4 -4.28 3.46 22.76
N ASP A 5 -4.02 4.76 22.75
CA ASP A 5 -4.02 5.55 21.52
C ASP A 5 -2.84 5.22 20.62
N VAL A 6 -1.68 4.96 21.21
CA VAL A 6 -0.48 4.66 20.45
C VAL A 6 -0.60 3.35 19.67
N PRO A 7 -1.08 2.24 20.27
CA PRO A 7 -1.27 1.01 19.51
C PRO A 7 -2.29 1.15 18.39
N VAL A 8 -3.35 1.95 18.59
CA VAL A 8 -4.37 2.16 17.57
C VAL A 8 -3.76 2.90 16.38
N LEU A 9 -3.00 3.97 16.63
CA LEU A 9 -2.36 4.73 15.57
C LEU A 9 -1.33 3.88 14.82
N ALA A 10 -0.57 3.05 15.53
CA ALA A 10 0.41 2.18 14.90
C ALA A 10 -0.27 1.16 13.99
N ARG A 11 -1.41 0.64 14.43
CA ARG A 11 -2.17 -0.32 13.63
C ARG A 11 -2.73 0.35 12.37
N TRP A 12 -3.27 1.53 12.49
CA TRP A 12 -3.77 2.30 11.36
C TRP A 12 -2.66 2.63 10.38
N GLY A 13 -1.50 3.01 10.90
CA GLY A 13 -0.34 3.28 10.05
C GLY A 13 0.06 2.07 9.23
N LYS A 14 0.08 0.90 9.86
CA LYS A 14 0.42 -0.33 9.14
C LYS A 14 -0.60 -0.66 8.05
N ILE A 15 -1.88 -0.48 8.36
CA ILE A 15 -2.93 -0.73 7.38
C ILE A 15 -2.78 0.20 6.19
N LEU A 16 -2.54 1.48 6.43
CA LEU A 16 -2.33 2.45 5.36
C LEU A 16 -1.10 2.10 4.52
N MET A 17 -0.02 1.69 5.16
CA MET A 17 1.18 1.29 4.44
C MET A 17 0.92 0.05 3.56
N MET A 18 0.16 -0.89 4.07
CA MET A 18 -0.21 -2.08 3.29
C MET A 18 -1.05 -1.70 2.07
N ILE A 19 -2.00 -0.80 2.25
CA ILE A 19 -2.83 -0.33 1.15
C ILE A 19 -1.97 0.37 0.11
N GLN A 20 -1.09 1.26 0.53
CA GLN A 20 -0.20 1.96 -0.39
C GLN A 20 0.72 1.00 -1.13
N ALA A 21 1.30 0.05 -0.43
CA ALA A 21 2.19 -0.92 -1.06
C ALA A 21 1.44 -1.77 -2.09
N THR A 22 0.24 -2.19 -1.77
CA THR A 22 -0.58 -2.98 -2.68
C THR A 22 -0.95 -2.18 -3.91
N LEU A 23 -1.37 -0.94 -3.73
CA LEU A 23 -1.71 -0.07 -4.86
C LEU A 23 -0.50 0.19 -5.75
N SER A 24 0.64 0.45 -5.15
CA SER A 24 1.87 0.67 -5.91
C SER A 24 2.24 -0.56 -6.74
N LEU A 25 2.15 -1.72 -6.12
CA LEU A 25 2.46 -2.97 -6.81
C LEU A 25 1.51 -3.20 -7.97
N LEU A 26 0.22 -2.94 -7.79
CA LEU A 26 -0.77 -3.11 -8.84
C LEU A 26 -0.50 -2.16 -10.00
N ILE A 27 -0.17 -0.92 -9.72
CA ILE A 27 0.11 0.06 -10.75
C ILE A 27 1.34 -0.34 -11.56
N ILE A 28 2.39 -0.75 -10.87
CA ILE A 28 3.62 -1.19 -11.53
C ILE A 28 3.34 -2.42 -12.38
N ALA A 29 2.57 -3.37 -11.86
CA ALA A 29 2.24 -4.58 -12.58
C ALA A 29 1.45 -4.28 -13.85
N LEU A 30 0.48 -3.37 -13.76
CA LEU A 30 -0.32 -2.98 -14.91
C LEU A 30 0.53 -2.25 -15.96
N LEU A 31 1.43 -1.40 -15.52
CA LEU A 31 2.33 -0.71 -16.44
C LEU A 31 3.25 -1.69 -17.15
N ALA A 32 3.79 -2.64 -16.42
CA ALA A 32 4.66 -3.66 -17.00
C ALA A 32 3.89 -4.50 -18.01
N ALA A 33 2.66 -4.89 -17.68
CA ALA A 33 1.83 -5.68 -18.58
C ALA A 33 1.52 -4.90 -19.87
N ARG A 34 1.24 -3.62 -19.76
CA ARG A 34 0.96 -2.80 -20.92
C ARG A 34 2.19 -2.59 -21.78
N ALA A 35 3.34 -2.42 -21.14
CA ALA A 35 4.60 -2.24 -21.87
C ALA A 35 4.89 -3.47 -22.74
N VAL A 36 4.60 -4.66 -22.22
CA VAL A 36 4.79 -5.88 -22.99
C VAL A 36 3.77 -6.00 -24.11
N ASN A 37 2.53 -5.60 -23.88
CA ASN A 37 1.46 -5.74 -24.86
C ASN A 37 1.55 -4.76 -26.02
N ILE A 38 2.31 -3.68 -25.86
CA ILE A 38 2.48 -2.72 -26.93
C ILE A 38 3.31 -3.30 -28.08
N LEU A 39 4.17 -4.25 -27.72
CA LEU A 39 4.95 -4.95 -28.75
C LEU A 39 4.12 -5.97 -29.50
#